data_9cb26c943a993c4f7309cd20eb3dc6a1
#
_entry.id   9cb26c943a993c4f7309cd20eb3dc6a1
#
_cell.length_a   1.000
_cell.length_b   1.000
_cell.length_c   1.000
_cell.angle_alpha   90.00
_cell.angle_beta   90.00
_cell.angle_gamma   90.00
#
_symmetry.space_group_name_H-M   'P 1'
#
loop_
_entity.id
_entity.type
_entity.pdbx_description
1 polymer ?
#
loop_
_entity_poly.entity_id
_entity_poly.type
_entity_poly.pdbx_seq_one_letter_code
_entity_poly.pdbx_strand_id
1 'polypeptide(L)'
;MNEIIIKKFENPDETRNFEKGKFELVKLNDMVIGKATYELGWKWSLDISPLVGSEFCEIEHYGIVLSGSATVVFPDKETYVLKRNDLFFVPSAPNDSWVVGNQQYI
;
A
#
# COMPACT_ATOMS: atom_id res chain seq x y z
N MET A 1 6.41 31.03 6.34
CA MET A 1 5.87 30.55 7.61
C MET A 1 6.78 29.48 8.16
N ASN A 2 7.16 29.55 9.43
CA ASN A 2 8.15 28.66 10.03
C ASN A 2 7.50 27.64 10.98
N GLU A 3 6.36 27.09 10.56
CA GLU A 3 5.63 26.12 11.37
C GLU A 3 5.96 24.70 10.95
N ILE A 4 6.12 23.85 11.95
CA ILE A 4 6.27 22.40 11.76
C ILE A 4 4.90 21.77 11.96
N ILE A 5 4.53 20.90 11.05
CA ILE A 5 3.29 20.11 11.16
C ILE A 5 3.68 18.72 11.62
N ILE A 6 3.13 18.28 12.76
CA ILE A 6 3.40 16.94 13.31
C ILE A 6 2.07 16.19 13.43
N LYS A 7 1.99 15.02 12.79
CA LYS A 7 0.82 14.14 12.86
C LYS A 7 1.25 12.71 13.11
N LYS A 8 0.29 11.84 13.45
CA LYS A 8 0.53 10.43 13.72
C LYS A 8 -0.52 9.58 13.03
N PHE A 9 -0.13 8.39 12.59
CA PHE A 9 -1.08 7.42 12.03
C PHE A 9 -2.08 6.89 13.07
N GLU A 10 -1.83 7.08 14.36
CA GLU A 10 -2.78 6.78 15.41
C GLU A 10 -4.05 7.64 15.31
N ASN A 11 -3.95 8.81 14.68
CA ASN A 11 -5.05 9.74 14.45
C ASN A 11 -5.08 10.14 12.98
N PRO A 12 -5.42 9.23 12.07
CA PRO A 12 -5.42 9.52 10.64
C PRO A 12 -6.52 10.50 10.25
N ASP A 13 -6.30 11.26 9.19
CA ASP A 13 -7.32 12.15 8.63
C ASP A 13 -8.42 11.36 7.94
N GLU A 14 -8.09 10.19 7.39
CA GLU A 14 -9.04 9.30 6.75
C GLU A 14 -8.60 7.86 6.97
N THR A 15 -9.56 6.96 7.17
CA THR A 15 -9.30 5.52 7.25
C THR A 15 -10.25 4.81 6.30
N ARG A 16 -9.70 3.95 5.45
CA ARG A 16 -10.47 3.08 4.55
C ARG A 16 -10.26 1.65 4.99
N ASN A 17 -11.34 1.01 5.44
CA ASN A 17 -11.33 -0.38 5.86
C ASN A 17 -11.86 -1.26 4.73
N PHE A 18 -11.24 -2.41 4.54
CA PHE A 18 -11.68 -3.41 3.57
C PHE A 18 -11.36 -4.79 4.11
N GLU A 19 -11.84 -5.80 3.43
CA GLU A 19 -11.55 -7.17 3.84
C GLU A 19 -10.04 -7.42 3.78
N LYS A 20 -9.48 -7.96 4.86
CA LYS A 20 -8.07 -8.29 5.03
C LYS A 20 -7.14 -7.08 5.07
N GLY A 21 -7.65 -5.91 5.45
CA GLY A 21 -6.75 -4.79 5.64
C GLY A 21 -7.40 -3.43 5.84
N LYS A 22 -6.54 -2.43 5.92
CA LYS A 22 -6.97 -1.04 6.02
C LYS A 22 -5.92 -0.12 5.41
N PHE A 23 -6.35 1.07 5.05
CA PHE A 23 -5.50 2.11 4.51
C PHE A 23 -5.77 3.40 5.28
N GLU A 24 -4.75 3.91 5.96
CA GLU A 24 -4.84 5.12 6.77
C GLU A 24 -4.11 6.26 6.07
N LEU A 25 -4.76 7.41 5.98
CA LEU A 25 -4.25 8.58 5.27
C LEU A 25 -4.02 9.72 6.24
N VAL A 26 -2.85 10.35 6.15
CA VAL A 26 -2.48 11.54 6.91
C VAL A 26 -2.10 12.64 5.94
N LYS A 27 -2.73 13.80 6.10
CA LYS A 27 -2.44 14.98 5.27
C LYS A 27 -1.43 15.86 5.97
N LEU A 28 -0.27 16.06 5.33
CA LEU A 28 0.78 16.94 5.83
C LEU A 28 0.96 18.08 4.81
N ASN A 29 0.36 19.23 5.10
CA ASN A 29 0.38 20.36 4.18
C ASN A 29 -0.24 19.95 2.83
N ASP A 30 0.51 19.99 1.75
CA ASP A 30 0.03 19.58 0.42
C ASP A 30 0.39 18.13 0.04
N MET A 31 0.94 17.38 0.99
CA MET A 31 1.31 15.98 0.79
C MET A 31 0.39 15.06 1.58
N VAL A 32 0.00 13.94 0.96
CA VAL A 32 -0.77 12.90 1.63
C VAL A 32 0.13 11.66 1.78
N ILE A 33 0.22 11.18 3.02
CA ILE A 33 1.01 9.98 3.33
C ILE A 33 0.05 8.88 3.75
N GLY A 34 0.17 7.72 3.11
CA GLY A 34 -0.67 6.57 3.39
C GLY A 34 0.09 5.47 4.11
N LYS A 35 -0.59 4.79 5.02
CA LYS A 35 -0.12 3.58 5.67
C LYS A 35 -1.08 2.45 5.36
N ALA A 36 -0.61 1.48 4.62
CA ALA A 36 -1.38 0.30 4.27
C ALA A 36 -1.04 -0.84 5.23
N THR A 37 -2.07 -1.48 5.78
CA THR A 37 -1.91 -2.67 6.62
C THR A 37 -2.69 -3.79 5.96
N TYR A 38 -1.98 -4.82 5.50
CA TYR A 38 -2.58 -5.95 4.79
C TYR A 38 -2.38 -7.23 5.58
N GLU A 39 -3.48 -7.95 5.78
CA GLU A 39 -3.48 -9.23 6.46
C GLU A 39 -2.99 -10.37 5.56
N LEU A 40 -2.70 -11.51 6.16
CA LEU A 40 -2.38 -12.72 5.41
C LEU A 40 -3.51 -13.06 4.45
N GLY A 41 -3.15 -13.43 3.23
CA GLY A 41 -4.12 -13.76 2.20
C GLY A 41 -4.63 -12.56 1.40
N TRP A 42 -4.23 -11.34 1.76
CA TRP A 42 -4.61 -10.16 0.98
C TRP A 42 -4.03 -10.25 -0.44
N LYS A 43 -4.85 -9.92 -1.42
CA LYS A 43 -4.44 -9.80 -2.81
C LYS A 43 -5.20 -8.64 -3.45
N TRP A 44 -4.49 -7.75 -4.13
CA TRP A 44 -5.10 -6.54 -4.70
C TRP A 44 -6.28 -6.86 -5.62
N SER A 45 -6.12 -7.84 -6.52
CA SER A 45 -7.16 -8.21 -7.47
C SER A 45 -8.39 -8.85 -6.83
N LEU A 46 -8.29 -9.39 -5.61
CA LEU A 46 -9.41 -9.99 -4.89
C LEU A 46 -10.06 -9.01 -3.91
N ASP A 47 -9.25 -8.20 -3.22
CA ASP A 47 -9.69 -7.41 -2.07
C ASP A 47 -9.90 -5.92 -2.39
N ILE A 48 -9.21 -5.38 -3.39
CA ILE A 48 -9.29 -3.97 -3.77
C ILE A 48 -10.00 -3.78 -5.13
N SER A 49 -9.66 -4.60 -6.11
CA SER A 49 -10.23 -4.49 -7.46
C SER A 49 -11.76 -4.38 -7.47
N PRO A 50 -12.51 -5.19 -6.70
CA PRO A 50 -13.97 -5.06 -6.68
C PRO A 50 -14.46 -3.72 -6.13
N LEU A 51 -13.66 -3.05 -5.30
CA LEU A 51 -14.02 -1.75 -4.70
C LEU A 51 -13.79 -0.59 -5.66
N VAL A 52 -12.77 -0.68 -6.52
CA VAL A 52 -12.37 0.41 -7.41
C VAL A 52 -12.74 0.16 -8.88
N GLY A 53 -13.21 -1.04 -9.22
CA GLY A 53 -13.68 -1.38 -10.57
C GLY A 53 -12.57 -1.53 -11.60
N SER A 54 -11.32 -1.68 -11.19
CA SER A 54 -10.18 -1.89 -12.08
C SER A 54 -9.58 -3.27 -11.85
N GLU A 55 -9.20 -3.95 -12.94
CA GLU A 55 -8.61 -5.28 -12.87
C GLU A 55 -7.19 -5.26 -12.30
N PHE A 56 -6.44 -4.19 -12.55
CA PHE A 56 -5.07 -4.03 -12.07
C PHE A 56 -4.92 -2.69 -11.37
N CYS A 57 -3.96 -2.62 -10.44
CA CYS A 57 -3.55 -1.36 -9.84
C CYS A 57 -2.76 -0.53 -10.87
N GLU A 58 -3.14 0.72 -11.04
CA GLU A 58 -2.51 1.63 -12.00
C GLU A 58 -2.04 2.93 -11.34
N ILE A 59 -1.84 2.91 -10.03
CA ILE A 59 -1.43 4.07 -9.25
C ILE A 59 0.07 4.02 -8.99
N GLU A 60 0.74 5.15 -9.26
CA GLU A 60 2.16 5.31 -8.94
C GLU A 60 2.35 5.41 -7.43
N HIS A 61 3.31 4.65 -6.89
CA HIS A 61 3.60 4.64 -5.46
C HIS A 61 5.08 4.82 -5.17
N TYR A 62 5.37 5.59 -4.12
CA TYR A 62 6.66 5.62 -3.45
C TYR A 62 6.44 5.15 -2.02
N GLY A 63 7.33 4.34 -1.48
CA GLY A 63 7.12 3.90 -0.11
C GLY A 63 8.28 3.15 0.51
N ILE A 64 8.03 2.70 1.72
CA ILE A 64 8.93 1.84 2.48
C ILE A 64 8.12 0.73 3.14
N VAL A 65 8.66 -0.47 3.17
CA VAL A 65 8.04 -1.60 3.86
C VAL A 65 8.48 -1.58 5.32
N LEU A 66 7.52 -1.55 6.23
CA LEU A 66 7.78 -1.55 7.67
C LEU A 66 7.76 -2.96 8.27
N SER A 67 6.96 -3.86 7.72
CA SER A 67 6.77 -5.21 8.25
C SER A 67 6.26 -6.16 7.16
N GLY A 68 6.67 -7.41 7.23
CA GLY A 68 6.20 -8.46 6.34
C GLY A 68 6.80 -8.40 4.94
N SER A 69 6.18 -9.10 4.01
CA SER A 69 6.60 -9.17 2.61
C SER A 69 5.39 -9.22 1.70
N ALA A 70 5.53 -8.65 0.52
CA ALA A 70 4.51 -8.71 -0.52
C ALA A 70 5.17 -8.93 -1.87
N THR A 71 4.43 -9.53 -2.79
CA THR A 71 4.85 -9.71 -4.18
C THR A 71 4.07 -8.75 -5.06
N VAL A 72 4.75 -8.11 -6.00
CA VAL A 72 4.15 -7.27 -7.05
C VAL A 72 4.46 -7.92 -8.39
N VAL A 73 3.45 -8.09 -9.22
CA VAL A 73 3.59 -8.68 -10.55
C VAL A 73 2.99 -7.76 -11.60
N PHE A 74 3.70 -7.62 -12.72
CA PHE A 74 3.23 -6.88 -13.90
C PHE A 74 2.70 -7.85 -14.97
N PRO A 75 1.87 -7.38 -15.93
CA PRO A 75 1.29 -8.24 -16.95
C PRO A 75 2.32 -8.97 -17.82
N ASP A 76 3.53 -8.43 -17.97
CA ASP A 76 4.63 -9.08 -18.68
C ASP A 76 5.30 -10.19 -17.84
N LYS A 77 4.75 -10.46 -16.66
CA LYS A 77 5.21 -11.48 -15.70
C LYS A 77 6.51 -11.16 -14.97
N GLU A 78 6.98 -9.92 -15.03
CA GLU A 78 8.03 -9.49 -14.12
C GLU A 78 7.49 -9.47 -12.70
N THR A 79 8.20 -10.12 -11.79
CA THR A 79 7.79 -10.32 -10.40
C THR A 79 8.84 -9.77 -9.46
N TYR A 80 8.38 -8.99 -8.49
CA TYR A 80 9.24 -8.36 -7.48
C TYR A 80 8.72 -8.69 -6.10
N VAL A 81 9.63 -8.93 -5.16
CA VAL A 81 9.27 -9.15 -3.75
C VAL A 81 9.74 -7.95 -2.95
N LEU A 82 8.80 -7.32 -2.24
CA LEU A 82 9.07 -6.20 -1.35
C LEU A 82 9.16 -6.72 0.08
N LYS A 83 10.26 -6.42 0.76
CA LYS A 83 10.56 -6.92 2.11
C LYS A 83 10.77 -5.76 3.07
N ARG A 84 10.74 -6.06 4.36
CA ARG A 84 10.99 -5.09 5.42
C ARG A 84 12.25 -4.26 5.13
N ASN A 85 12.11 -2.94 5.29
CA ASN A 85 13.13 -1.92 5.05
C ASN A 85 13.41 -1.60 3.58
N ASP A 86 12.75 -2.27 2.63
CA ASP A 86 12.90 -1.90 1.24
C ASP A 86 12.21 -0.57 0.97
N LEU A 87 12.92 0.33 0.31
CA LEU A 87 12.34 1.52 -0.30
C LEU A 87 11.96 1.14 -1.73
N PHE A 88 10.77 1.54 -2.17
CA PHE A 88 10.30 1.14 -3.48
C PHE A 88 9.62 2.27 -4.25
N PHE A 89 9.63 2.11 -5.55
CA PHE A 89 8.82 2.88 -6.47
C PHE A 89 8.07 1.90 -7.37
N VAL A 90 6.75 2.02 -7.41
CA VAL A 90 5.90 1.25 -8.32
C VAL A 90 5.32 2.23 -9.32
N PRO A 91 5.63 2.08 -10.63
CA PRO A 91 5.11 3.00 -11.64
C PRO A 91 3.61 2.81 -11.86
N SER A 92 2.99 3.75 -12.58
CA SER A 92 1.56 3.70 -12.88
C SER A 92 1.16 2.62 -13.90
N ALA A 93 2.07 1.70 -14.22
CA ALA A 93 1.76 0.56 -15.09
C ALA A 93 0.85 -0.44 -14.36
N PRO A 94 -0.06 -1.12 -15.08
CA PRO A 94 -0.94 -2.11 -14.46
C PRO A 94 -0.16 -3.18 -13.69
N ASN A 95 -0.58 -3.49 -12.46
CA ASN A 95 0.07 -4.50 -11.65
C ASN A 95 -0.92 -5.13 -10.66
N ASP A 96 -0.57 -6.30 -10.15
CA ASP A 96 -1.27 -6.96 -9.05
C ASP A 96 -0.27 -7.19 -7.93
N SER A 97 -0.75 -7.39 -6.72
CA SER A 97 0.10 -7.63 -5.56
C SER A 97 -0.61 -8.48 -4.51
N TRP A 98 0.18 -9.19 -3.71
CA TRP A 98 -0.35 -10.02 -2.62
C TRP A 98 0.68 -10.17 -1.51
N VAL A 99 0.17 -10.41 -0.30
CA VAL A 99 0.99 -10.64 0.88
C VAL A 99 1.55 -12.06 0.84
N VAL A 100 2.84 -12.21 1.15
CA VAL A 100 3.50 -13.51 1.22
C VAL A 100 4.03 -13.76 2.64
N GLY A 101 4.26 -15.04 2.95
CA GLY A 101 4.76 -15.44 4.25
C GLY A 101 3.66 -15.54 5.30
N ASN A 102 4.05 -15.41 6.56
CA ASN A 102 3.17 -15.62 7.70
C ASN A 102 3.07 -14.39 8.62
N GLN A 103 3.44 -13.21 8.11
CA GLN A 103 3.36 -11.95 8.85
C GLN A 103 2.47 -10.96 8.12
N GLN A 104 1.79 -10.11 8.90
CA GLN A 104 1.04 -8.98 8.38
C GLN A 104 2.00 -8.04 7.63
N TYR A 105 1.56 -7.53 6.49
CA TYR A 105 2.34 -6.58 5.68
C TYR A 105 1.93 -5.14 6.01
N ILE A 106 2.92 -4.30 6.27
CA ILE A 106 2.70 -2.89 6.56
C ILE A 106 3.66 -2.04 5.73
#